data_74fe3e3b0f1f397f2c842d584a32deb9
#
_entry.id   74fe3e3b0f1f397f2c842d584a32deb9
#
_cell.length_a   1.000
_cell.length_b   1.000
_cell.length_c   1.000
_cell.angle_alpha   90.00
_cell.angle_beta   90.00
_cell.angle_gamma   90.00
#
_symmetry.space_group_name_H-M   'P 1'
#
loop_
_entity.id
_entity.type
_entity.pdbx_description
1 polymer ?
#
loop_
_entity_poly.entity_id
_entity_poly.type
_entity_poly.pdbx_seq_one_letter_code
_entity_poly.pdbx_strand_id
1 'polypeptide(L)'
;MTIEAPLHTLEPTPSVQWSLPLVEGSLALALDRGAPPPTPPRPALRLVPPPERDLEQHAGRFVQAVLEVSAGTRPLQQLVRVLRPDVYEELRHRLSVLSRARTRTPRRPAAGRVASVRVYRPRDDVAEVTARVARDGRSRAVAVRLEHDTERRDPTWVCTALVWV
;
A
#
# COMPACT_ATOMS: atom_id res chain seq x y z
N MET A 1 -9.57 44.59 58.65
CA MET A 1 -9.34 45.34 57.39
C MET A 1 -9.59 44.36 56.27
N THR A 2 -10.85 44.27 55.82
CA THR A 2 -11.35 43.30 54.82
C THR A 2 -11.30 43.99 53.46
N ILE A 3 -10.51 43.50 52.58
CA ILE A 3 -10.40 44.03 51.21
C ILE A 3 -11.39 43.19 50.32
N GLU A 4 -12.53 43.81 50.03
CA GLU A 4 -13.48 43.33 49.03
C GLU A 4 -12.93 43.70 47.67
N ALA A 5 -12.68 42.67 46.85
CA ALA A 5 -12.35 42.84 45.44
C ALA A 5 -13.64 42.94 44.62
N PRO A 6 -13.76 43.89 43.69
CA PRO A 6 -14.96 44.03 42.87
C PRO A 6 -15.07 42.90 41.83
N LEU A 7 -16.24 42.25 41.81
CA LEU A 7 -16.63 41.30 40.77
C LEU A 7 -16.78 42.05 39.44
N HIS A 8 -15.85 41.83 38.53
CA HIS A 8 -16.02 42.24 37.14
C HIS A 8 -17.14 41.42 36.49
N THR A 9 -18.24 42.11 36.25
CA THR A 9 -19.32 41.57 35.42
C THR A 9 -18.80 41.44 33.98
N LEU A 10 -18.59 40.22 33.53
CA LEU A 10 -18.26 39.94 32.11
C LEU A 10 -19.51 40.23 31.27
N GLU A 11 -19.45 41.28 30.49
CA GLU A 11 -20.45 41.54 29.46
C GLU A 11 -20.47 40.42 28.44
N PRO A 12 -21.64 39.91 28.02
CA PRO A 12 -21.71 38.84 27.00
C PRO A 12 -21.19 39.40 25.67
N THR A 13 -20.16 38.79 25.16
CA THR A 13 -19.61 39.07 23.84
C THR A 13 -20.73 38.85 22.78
N PRO A 14 -20.95 39.80 21.88
CA PRO A 14 -21.96 39.59 20.83
C PRO A 14 -21.59 38.40 19.99
N SER A 15 -22.52 37.44 19.94
CA SER A 15 -22.40 36.26 19.08
C SER A 15 -22.41 36.73 17.63
N VAL A 16 -21.27 36.64 16.96
CA VAL A 16 -21.16 36.85 15.52
C VAL A 16 -21.90 35.72 14.85
N GLN A 17 -23.12 36.05 14.41
CA GLN A 17 -23.92 35.11 13.65
C GLN A 17 -23.36 35.07 12.22
N TRP A 18 -22.57 34.05 11.93
CA TRP A 18 -22.10 33.80 10.57
C TRP A 18 -23.29 33.36 9.71
N SER A 19 -23.87 34.26 8.98
CA SER A 19 -24.75 33.91 7.89
C SER A 19 -23.89 33.38 6.75
N LEU A 20 -23.90 32.07 6.56
CA LEU A 20 -23.31 31.48 5.38
C LEU A 20 -24.08 32.03 4.16
N PRO A 21 -23.37 32.53 3.11
CA PRO A 21 -24.05 32.94 1.89
C PRO A 21 -24.80 31.72 1.37
N LEU A 22 -26.08 31.93 1.06
CA LEU A 22 -26.91 30.92 0.42
C LEU A 22 -26.24 30.60 -0.92
N VAL A 23 -25.56 29.48 -0.99
CA VAL A 23 -25.00 28.98 -2.23
C VAL A 23 -26.20 28.48 -3.06
N GLU A 24 -26.72 29.32 -3.91
CA GLU A 24 -27.60 28.88 -4.99
C GLU A 24 -26.77 28.04 -5.94
N GLY A 25 -26.74 26.78 -5.69
CA GLY A 25 -26.03 25.86 -6.55
C GLY A 25 -26.10 24.46 -6.00
N SER A 26 -26.75 23.59 -6.73
CA SER A 26 -26.61 22.13 -6.83
C SER A 26 -26.74 21.28 -5.57
N LEU A 27 -26.90 21.82 -4.38
CA LEU A 27 -27.36 21.10 -3.19
C LEU A 27 -28.79 21.43 -2.78
N ALA A 28 -29.51 22.24 -3.57
CA ALA A 28 -30.94 22.15 -3.57
C ALA A 28 -31.27 20.74 -4.07
N LEU A 29 -31.25 19.78 -3.16
CA LEU A 29 -32.02 18.56 -3.31
C LEU A 29 -33.42 19.03 -3.60
N ALA A 30 -33.78 19.11 -4.88
CA ALA A 30 -35.15 19.14 -5.28
C ALA A 30 -35.77 17.89 -4.75
N LEU A 31 -36.30 18.00 -3.54
CA LEU A 31 -37.21 17.01 -2.97
C LEU A 31 -38.48 17.10 -3.81
N ASP A 32 -38.35 16.73 -5.07
CA ASP A 32 -39.48 16.39 -5.90
C ASP A 32 -40.06 15.10 -5.32
N ARG A 33 -41.08 15.27 -4.49
CA ARG A 33 -41.76 14.13 -3.80
C ARG A 33 -42.50 13.24 -4.80
N GLY A 34 -42.26 13.38 -6.10
CA GLY A 34 -42.98 12.66 -7.13
C GLY A 34 -42.29 11.41 -7.72
N ALA A 35 -40.98 11.30 -7.67
CA ALA A 35 -40.30 10.13 -8.18
C ALA A 35 -39.13 9.75 -7.27
N PRO A 36 -38.95 8.47 -6.90
CA PRO A 36 -37.75 8.04 -6.20
C PRO A 36 -36.55 8.35 -7.13
N PRO A 37 -35.45 8.93 -6.60
CA PRO A 37 -34.27 9.15 -7.41
C PRO A 37 -33.84 7.82 -8.04
N PRO A 38 -33.36 7.84 -9.29
CA PRO A 38 -32.87 6.63 -9.93
C PRO A 38 -31.80 6.05 -9.02
N THR A 39 -32.04 4.85 -8.53
CA THR A 39 -31.08 4.12 -7.69
C THR A 39 -29.79 4.03 -8.51
N PRO A 40 -28.66 4.61 -8.04
CA PRO A 40 -27.43 4.47 -8.77
C PRO A 40 -27.16 2.97 -8.95
N PRO A 41 -26.72 2.53 -10.11
CA PRO A 41 -26.43 1.12 -10.33
C PRO A 41 -25.47 0.69 -9.23
N ARG A 42 -25.93 -0.25 -8.39
CA ARG A 42 -25.08 -0.85 -7.38
C ARG A 42 -23.84 -1.36 -8.11
N PRO A 43 -22.61 -1.01 -7.67
CA PRO A 43 -21.43 -1.60 -8.26
C PRO A 43 -21.60 -3.10 -8.18
N ALA A 44 -21.79 -3.73 -9.33
CA ALA A 44 -21.88 -5.18 -9.40
C ALA A 44 -20.58 -5.73 -8.79
N LEU A 45 -20.69 -6.53 -7.74
CA LEU A 45 -19.57 -7.26 -7.19
C LEU A 45 -19.04 -8.14 -8.33
N ARG A 46 -17.98 -7.66 -9.00
CA ARG A 46 -17.34 -8.43 -10.05
C ARG A 46 -16.59 -9.55 -9.36
N LEU A 47 -17.03 -10.78 -9.60
CA LEU A 47 -16.29 -11.94 -9.15
C LEU A 47 -14.89 -11.86 -9.80
N VAL A 48 -13.85 -11.71 -8.98
CA VAL A 48 -12.46 -11.72 -9.47
C VAL A 48 -12.21 -13.09 -10.10
N PRO A 49 -11.83 -13.16 -11.38
CA PRO A 49 -11.59 -14.43 -12.03
C PRO A 49 -10.50 -15.24 -11.31
N PRO A 50 -10.55 -16.58 -11.31
CA PRO A 50 -9.55 -17.45 -10.67
C PRO A 50 -8.09 -17.08 -10.96
N PRO A 51 -7.69 -16.71 -12.20
CA PRO A 51 -6.30 -16.37 -12.52
C PRO A 51 -5.73 -15.17 -11.75
N GLU A 52 -6.57 -14.24 -11.30
CA GLU A 52 -6.08 -13.11 -10.49
C GLU A 52 -5.69 -13.55 -9.07
N ARG A 53 -6.42 -14.52 -8.49
CA ARG A 53 -6.06 -15.09 -7.17
C ARG A 53 -4.74 -15.85 -7.23
N ASP A 54 -4.48 -16.56 -8.32
CA ASP A 54 -3.23 -17.27 -8.53
C ASP A 54 -2.07 -16.30 -8.65
N LEU A 55 -2.27 -15.17 -9.32
CA LEU A 55 -1.26 -14.13 -9.45
C LEU A 55 -1.01 -13.39 -8.11
N GLU A 56 -2.05 -13.09 -7.34
CA GLU A 56 -1.89 -12.52 -5.99
C GLU A 56 -1.11 -13.47 -5.07
N GLN A 57 -1.41 -14.75 -5.13
CA GLN A 57 -0.69 -15.76 -4.35
C GLN A 57 0.77 -15.89 -4.82
N HIS A 58 1.01 -15.87 -6.13
CA HIS A 58 2.35 -15.86 -6.71
C HIS A 58 3.15 -14.63 -6.25
N ALA A 59 2.56 -13.44 -6.37
CA ALA A 59 3.15 -12.18 -5.94
C ALA A 59 3.44 -12.18 -4.43
N GLY A 60 2.54 -12.70 -3.62
CA GLY A 60 2.74 -12.83 -2.18
C GLY A 60 3.92 -13.72 -1.83
N ARG A 61 4.06 -14.87 -2.50
CA ARG A 61 5.20 -15.77 -2.32
C ARG A 61 6.51 -15.13 -2.78
N PHE A 62 6.48 -14.39 -3.89
CA PHE A 62 7.63 -13.65 -4.39
C PHE A 62 8.09 -12.58 -3.38
N VAL A 63 7.18 -11.72 -2.90
CA VAL A 63 7.51 -10.68 -1.90
C VAL A 63 8.02 -11.33 -0.61
N GLN A 64 7.42 -12.43 -0.15
CA GLN A 64 7.90 -13.16 1.03
C GLN A 64 9.34 -13.68 0.83
N ALA A 65 9.65 -14.23 -0.35
CA ALA A 65 11.00 -14.68 -0.66
C ALA A 65 12.02 -13.53 -0.67
N VAL A 66 11.65 -12.35 -1.18
CA VAL A 66 12.48 -11.13 -1.12
C VAL A 66 12.73 -10.70 0.32
N LEU A 67 11.73 -10.77 1.21
CA LEU A 67 11.90 -10.46 2.63
C LEU A 67 12.85 -11.44 3.32
N GLU A 68 12.74 -12.72 3.02
CA GLU A 68 13.62 -13.78 3.55
C GLU A 68 15.06 -13.60 3.08
N VAL A 69 15.26 -13.27 1.81
CA VAL A 69 16.60 -12.93 1.28
C VAL A 69 17.15 -11.69 1.99
N SER A 70 16.31 -10.67 2.19
CA SER A 70 16.69 -9.43 2.89
C SER A 70 17.03 -9.68 4.38
N ALA A 71 16.43 -10.68 5.00
CA ALA A 71 16.76 -11.11 6.36
C ALA A 71 18.00 -12.04 6.42
N GLY A 72 18.45 -12.54 5.26
CA GLY A 72 19.54 -13.50 5.17
C GLY A 72 19.13 -14.94 5.55
N THR A 73 17.83 -15.24 5.54
CA THR A 73 17.30 -16.58 5.81
C THR A 73 17.14 -17.40 4.52
N ARG A 74 17.24 -16.75 3.37
CA ARG A 74 17.19 -17.38 2.04
C ARG A 74 18.35 -16.86 1.19
N PRO A 75 19.05 -17.70 0.41
CA PRO A 75 20.08 -17.24 -0.52
C PRO A 75 19.47 -16.51 -1.73
N LEU A 76 20.08 -15.39 -2.14
CA LEU A 76 19.64 -14.56 -3.26
C LEU A 76 19.55 -15.33 -4.58
N GLN A 77 20.43 -16.31 -4.80
CA GLN A 77 20.50 -17.12 -6.01
C GLN A 77 19.18 -17.84 -6.35
N GLN A 78 18.32 -18.08 -5.35
CA GLN A 78 17.02 -18.69 -5.56
C GLN A 78 16.05 -17.77 -6.31
N LEU A 79 16.33 -16.45 -6.37
CA LEU A 79 15.52 -15.47 -7.08
C LEU A 79 15.99 -15.20 -8.50
N VAL A 80 17.11 -15.77 -8.94
CA VAL A 80 17.71 -15.47 -10.26
C VAL A 80 16.76 -15.72 -11.44
N ARG A 81 15.86 -16.69 -11.31
CA ARG A 81 14.91 -17.04 -12.38
C ARG A 81 13.68 -16.14 -12.44
N VAL A 82 13.38 -15.45 -11.35
CA VAL A 82 12.18 -14.61 -11.20
C VAL A 82 12.51 -13.12 -11.10
N LEU A 83 13.78 -12.76 -11.20
CA LEU A 83 14.25 -11.38 -11.28
C LEU A 83 14.87 -11.10 -12.65
N ARG A 84 14.65 -9.90 -13.18
CA ARG A 84 15.43 -9.38 -14.30
C ARG A 84 16.88 -9.13 -13.83
N PRO A 85 17.89 -9.28 -14.68
CA PRO A 85 19.30 -9.19 -14.28
C PRO A 85 19.67 -7.89 -13.56
N ASP A 86 19.16 -6.74 -14.03
CA ASP A 86 19.40 -5.44 -13.42
C ASP A 86 18.76 -5.32 -12.01
N VAL A 87 17.54 -5.83 -11.83
CA VAL A 87 16.88 -5.87 -10.51
C VAL A 87 17.63 -6.82 -9.56
N TYR A 88 18.13 -7.94 -10.09
CA TYR A 88 18.95 -8.86 -9.31
C TYR A 88 20.24 -8.18 -8.80
N GLU A 89 20.95 -7.47 -9.67
CA GLU A 89 22.18 -6.76 -9.31
C GLU A 89 21.92 -5.62 -8.31
N GLU A 90 20.85 -4.86 -8.49
CA GLU A 90 20.44 -3.83 -7.54
C GLU A 90 20.13 -4.44 -6.15
N LEU A 91 19.39 -5.53 -6.12
CA LEU A 91 19.08 -6.24 -4.88
C LEU A 91 20.35 -6.76 -4.22
N ARG A 92 21.26 -7.36 -4.99
CA ARG A 92 22.57 -7.84 -4.52
C ARG A 92 23.38 -6.71 -3.89
N HIS A 93 23.43 -5.55 -4.56
CA HIS A 93 24.13 -4.38 -4.04
C HIS A 93 23.53 -3.91 -2.70
N ARG A 94 22.21 -3.74 -2.63
CA ARG A 94 21.50 -3.34 -1.40
C ARG A 94 21.76 -4.33 -0.25
N LEU A 95 21.74 -5.62 -0.52
CA LEU A 95 22.03 -6.65 0.49
C LEU A 95 23.47 -6.56 1.01
N SER A 96 24.44 -6.24 0.13
CA SER A 96 25.84 -6.06 0.54
C SER A 96 26.00 -4.87 1.50
N VAL A 97 25.31 -3.75 1.23
CA VAL A 97 25.30 -2.57 2.11
C VAL A 97 24.65 -2.92 3.47
N LEU A 98 23.50 -3.61 3.43
CA LEU A 98 22.81 -4.02 4.65
C LEU A 98 23.64 -5.00 5.48
N SER A 99 24.37 -5.93 4.87
CA SER A 99 25.22 -6.88 5.58
C SER A 99 26.36 -6.17 6.31
N ARG A 100 27.02 -5.19 5.68
CA ARG A 100 28.06 -4.37 6.33
C ARG A 100 27.53 -3.56 7.52
N ALA A 101 26.31 -3.04 7.42
CA ALA A 101 25.67 -2.32 8.53
C ALA A 101 25.33 -3.26 9.70
N ARG A 102 25.02 -4.53 9.41
CA ARG A 102 24.65 -5.56 10.41
C ARG A 102 25.82 -6.13 11.19
N THR A 103 27.03 -6.12 10.66
CA THR A 103 28.22 -6.56 11.40
C THR A 103 28.46 -5.76 12.68
N ARG A 104 27.84 -4.57 12.78
CA ARG A 104 27.89 -3.70 13.96
C ARG A 104 26.86 -4.07 15.04
N THR A 105 25.87 -4.91 14.74
CA THR A 105 24.80 -5.25 15.69
C THR A 105 24.55 -6.77 15.60
N PRO A 106 24.80 -7.55 16.66
CA PRO A 106 24.77 -9.02 16.60
C PRO A 106 23.37 -9.62 16.45
N ARG A 107 22.31 -8.81 16.47
CA ARG A 107 20.94 -9.30 16.37
C ARG A 107 20.56 -9.59 14.92
N ARG A 108 20.35 -10.87 14.60
CA ARG A 108 19.79 -11.29 13.30
C ARG A 108 18.36 -10.75 13.16
N PRO A 109 18.07 -9.91 12.19
CA PRO A 109 16.71 -9.37 12.04
C PRO A 109 15.76 -10.50 11.67
N ALA A 110 14.57 -10.51 12.27
CA ALA A 110 13.51 -11.41 11.86
C ALA A 110 13.10 -11.12 10.41
N ALA A 111 12.82 -12.17 9.65
CA ALA A 111 12.20 -12.00 8.34
C ALA A 111 10.83 -11.35 8.53
N GLY A 112 10.57 -10.29 7.80
CA GLY A 112 9.24 -9.69 7.78
C GLY A 112 8.22 -10.68 7.22
N ARG A 113 6.93 -10.39 7.45
CA ARG A 113 5.81 -11.18 6.95
C ARG A 113 4.95 -10.34 6.03
N VAL A 114 4.56 -10.90 4.89
CA VAL A 114 3.54 -10.29 4.02
C VAL A 114 2.20 -10.32 4.75
N ALA A 115 1.60 -9.14 4.92
CA ALA A 115 0.33 -8.97 5.61
C ALA A 115 -0.85 -8.83 4.64
N SER A 116 -0.63 -8.22 3.48
CA SER A 116 -1.61 -8.15 2.40
C SER A 116 -0.90 -7.91 1.09
N VAL A 117 -1.52 -8.36 -0.01
CA VAL A 117 -1.09 -8.14 -1.39
C VAL A 117 -2.27 -7.60 -2.17
N ARG A 118 -2.00 -6.71 -3.10
CA ARG A 118 -2.94 -6.23 -4.12
C ARG A 118 -2.22 -6.29 -5.46
N VAL A 119 -2.91 -6.78 -6.45
CA VAL A 119 -2.43 -6.85 -7.83
C VAL A 119 -3.35 -6.02 -8.71
N TYR A 120 -2.77 -5.16 -9.50
CA TYR A 120 -3.43 -4.44 -10.57
C TYR A 120 -2.80 -4.86 -11.91
N ARG A 121 -3.61 -5.18 -12.89
CA ARG A 121 -3.14 -5.59 -14.23
C ARG A 121 -3.48 -4.48 -15.23
N PRO A 122 -2.52 -3.60 -15.55
CA PRO A 122 -2.72 -2.61 -16.61
C PRO A 122 -2.82 -3.26 -17.99
N ARG A 123 -2.18 -4.43 -18.18
CA ARG A 123 -2.21 -5.28 -19.38
C ARG A 123 -2.15 -6.74 -18.97
N ASP A 124 -2.47 -7.64 -19.91
CA ASP A 124 -2.46 -9.10 -19.64
C ASP A 124 -1.07 -9.65 -19.31
N ASP A 125 -0.04 -9.02 -19.84
CA ASP A 125 1.37 -9.36 -19.66
C ASP A 125 2.07 -8.59 -18.54
N VAL A 126 1.38 -7.63 -17.87
CA VAL A 126 1.96 -6.75 -16.84
C VAL A 126 1.11 -6.73 -15.59
N ALA A 127 1.74 -6.85 -14.45
CA ALA A 127 1.11 -6.73 -13.14
C ALA A 127 1.87 -5.77 -12.22
N GLU A 128 1.16 -4.82 -11.66
CA GLU A 128 1.63 -3.93 -10.60
C GLU A 128 1.17 -4.49 -9.26
N VAL A 129 2.12 -4.77 -8.40
CA VAL A 129 1.88 -5.40 -7.09
C VAL A 129 2.21 -4.41 -5.99
N THR A 130 1.28 -4.25 -5.07
CA THR A 130 1.51 -3.52 -3.82
C THR A 130 1.33 -4.49 -2.66
N ALA A 131 2.35 -4.63 -1.84
CA ALA A 131 2.31 -5.46 -0.65
C ALA A 131 2.55 -4.65 0.62
N ARG A 132 1.75 -4.94 1.65
CA ARG A 132 2.03 -4.48 3.01
C ARG A 132 2.77 -5.57 3.74
N VAL A 133 3.91 -5.23 4.31
CA VAL A 133 4.75 -6.15 5.07
C VAL A 133 4.85 -5.70 6.53
N ALA A 134 4.76 -6.63 7.43
CA ALA A 134 4.92 -6.40 8.87
C ALA A 134 6.28 -6.93 9.33
N ARG A 135 7.05 -6.06 10.01
CA ARG A 135 8.35 -6.40 10.57
C ARG A 135 8.62 -5.57 11.82
N ASP A 136 9.04 -6.21 12.89
CA ASP A 136 9.40 -5.56 14.16
C ASP A 136 8.31 -4.60 14.67
N GLY A 137 7.03 -5.00 14.57
CA GLY A 137 5.87 -4.18 14.97
C GLY A 137 5.54 -3.01 14.03
N ARG A 138 6.28 -2.84 12.92
CA ARG A 138 6.06 -1.78 11.93
C ARG A 138 5.50 -2.34 10.63
N SER A 139 4.66 -1.55 9.97
CA SER A 139 4.21 -1.83 8.60
C SER A 139 5.04 -1.03 7.60
N ARG A 140 5.41 -1.68 6.49
CA ARG A 140 6.12 -1.09 5.37
C ARG A 140 5.44 -1.46 4.08
N ALA A 141 5.64 -0.67 3.04
CA ALA A 141 5.15 -0.96 1.70
C ALA A 141 6.27 -1.54 0.83
N VAL A 142 5.88 -2.47 -0.03
CA VAL A 142 6.72 -2.99 -1.12
C VAL A 142 5.92 -2.88 -2.39
N ALA A 143 6.50 -2.27 -3.41
CA ALA A 143 5.94 -2.21 -4.75
C ALA A 143 6.78 -3.06 -5.70
N VAL A 144 6.11 -3.84 -6.53
CA VAL A 144 6.75 -4.75 -7.49
C VAL A 144 6.03 -4.63 -8.83
N ARG A 145 6.79 -4.55 -9.90
CA ARG A 145 6.30 -4.74 -11.25
C ARG A 145 6.69 -6.13 -11.74
N LEU A 146 5.72 -6.89 -12.16
CA LEU A 146 5.90 -8.21 -12.77
C LEU A 146 5.52 -8.13 -14.25
N GLU A 147 6.32 -8.73 -15.10
CA GLU A 147 6.04 -8.89 -16.52
C GLU A 147 6.08 -10.37 -16.89
N HIS A 148 5.12 -10.79 -17.70
CA HIS A 148 5.02 -12.18 -18.11
C HIS A 148 6.01 -12.44 -19.26
N ASP A 149 7.09 -13.16 -18.97
CA ASP A 149 8.11 -13.52 -19.95
C ASP A 149 7.66 -14.78 -20.72
N THR A 150 7.13 -14.55 -21.91
CA THR A 150 6.62 -15.60 -22.81
C THR A 150 7.71 -16.18 -23.73
N GLU A 151 8.89 -15.53 -23.80
CA GLU A 151 9.99 -15.98 -24.65
C GLU A 151 10.77 -17.13 -23.99
N ARG A 152 10.57 -17.35 -22.71
CA ARG A 152 11.18 -18.48 -22.01
C ARG A 152 10.51 -19.79 -22.39
N ARG A 153 11.29 -20.85 -22.35
CA ARG A 153 10.77 -22.21 -22.51
C ARG A 153 9.60 -22.53 -21.59
N ASP A 154 9.67 -22.03 -20.35
CA ASP A 154 8.60 -22.09 -19.36
C ASP A 154 8.17 -20.65 -19.04
N PRO A 155 7.06 -20.18 -19.64
CA PRO A 155 6.55 -18.82 -19.41
C PRO A 155 6.31 -18.57 -17.93
N THR A 156 6.82 -17.45 -17.44
CA THR A 156 6.72 -17.11 -16.01
C THR A 156 6.67 -15.61 -15.78
N TRP A 157 6.18 -15.20 -14.63
CA TRP A 157 6.24 -13.82 -14.20
C TRP A 157 7.64 -13.47 -13.69
N VAL A 158 8.22 -12.43 -14.24
CA VAL A 158 9.56 -11.91 -13.90
C VAL A 158 9.41 -10.51 -13.30
N CYS A 159 10.09 -10.26 -12.20
CA CYS A 159 10.14 -8.95 -11.58
C CYS A 159 11.07 -8.03 -12.38
N THR A 160 10.52 -6.93 -12.88
CA THR A 160 11.21 -5.90 -13.68
C THR A 160 11.43 -4.60 -12.91
N ALA A 161 10.75 -4.41 -11.77
CA ALA A 161 11.03 -3.34 -10.83
C ALA A 161 10.66 -3.77 -9.40
N LEU A 162 11.46 -3.35 -8.43
CA LEU A 162 11.26 -3.64 -7.02
C LEU A 162 11.62 -2.42 -6.18
N VAL A 163 10.63 -1.88 -5.46
CA VAL A 163 10.80 -0.73 -4.56
C VAL A 163 10.25 -1.08 -3.19
N TRP A 164 11.01 -0.79 -2.15
CA TRP A 164 10.52 -0.86 -0.77
C TRP A 164 10.95 0.37 0.04
N VAL A 165 10.10 0.76 0.96
CA VAL A 165 10.30 1.90 1.87
C VAL A 165 10.49 1.41 3.31
#